data_0ac743aa6af0a9eb380641aa83934f5d
#
_entry.id   0ac743aa6af0a9eb380641aa83934f5d
#
_cell.length_a   1.000
_cell.length_b   1.000
_cell.length_c   1.000
_cell.angle_alpha   90.00
_cell.angle_beta   90.00
_cell.angle_gamma   90.00
#
_symmetry.space_group_name_H-M   'P 1'
#
loop_
_entity.id
_entity.type
_entity.pdbx_description
1 polymer ?
#
loop_
_entity_poly.entity_id
_entity_poly.type
_entity_poly.pdbx_seq_one_letter_code
_entity_poly.pdbx_strand_id
1 'polypeptide(L)'
;MSQAPLKTFVHPHSVYRLQYPAHWEEVVEKEGESCGFGPHDRDDVGLWISVLPFSVDTDRLPAELPRVFEQSLHESHGTNIRPEPTLRHYGLVADTSKDGEGGHYWIVAGGDVVLFASSQVPAGESEVWNPPFAQLMASLQITRDNELLMRKVANDVMAELQRRHPDEEFTFEGTKIRGPRQVVYVGNLYREVRAAPSRREQLVKRFVDTLSQPATAEIGHETWEGARGRIIPVLKPRDYLIPNTATQHLLTSEWLVDVVICYVIQSKKMYRFVTGWDVNRWGTTAEALHEEAMANLTRLRWPGQFVGARFRDSGRIIVVDTDDQLASSRLLHPDLHRLFSGPLGNPFWAGIPCRDRLVLYSDRRELKQRTGRRLRKDHAASAYPITPRPFLVTRDGIAPADPS
;
A
#
# COMPACT_ATOMS: atom_id res chain seq x y z
N MET A 1 46.50 5.90 -1.53
CA MET A 1 45.84 4.64 -1.09
C MET A 1 44.79 4.28 -2.10
N SER A 2 44.88 3.10 -2.74
CA SER A 2 43.84 2.64 -3.68
C SER A 2 42.54 2.43 -2.91
N GLN A 3 41.46 3.09 -3.33
CA GLN A 3 40.16 2.84 -2.72
C GLN A 3 39.80 1.36 -2.95
N ALA A 4 39.38 0.68 -1.88
CA ALA A 4 38.90 -0.69 -1.99
C ALA A 4 37.71 -0.74 -2.94
N PRO A 5 37.57 -1.79 -3.76
CA PRO A 5 36.41 -1.91 -4.64
C PRO A 5 35.12 -1.94 -3.84
N LEU A 6 34.06 -1.30 -4.38
CA LEU A 6 32.75 -1.23 -3.72
C LEU A 6 31.79 -2.21 -4.40
N LYS A 7 30.93 -2.84 -3.60
CA LYS A 7 29.74 -3.58 -4.04
C LYS A 7 28.49 -2.71 -3.83
N THR A 8 27.46 -2.97 -4.61
CA THR A 8 26.14 -2.33 -4.42
C THR A 8 25.19 -3.35 -3.80
N PHE A 9 24.69 -3.04 -2.63
CA PHE A 9 23.58 -3.75 -2.02
C PHE A 9 22.24 -3.15 -2.49
N VAL A 10 21.27 -3.99 -2.76
CA VAL A 10 19.88 -3.61 -3.01
C VAL A 10 19.01 -4.39 -2.02
N HIS A 11 18.32 -3.65 -1.17
CA HIS A 11 17.42 -4.23 -0.17
C HIS A 11 16.44 -5.24 -0.80
N PRO A 12 16.16 -6.41 -0.18
CA PRO A 12 15.31 -7.46 -0.74
C PRO A 12 13.94 -6.97 -1.24
N HIS A 13 13.36 -5.96 -0.59
CA HIS A 13 12.10 -5.33 -0.98
C HIS A 13 12.29 -4.01 -1.75
N SER A 14 13.50 -3.76 -2.27
CA SER A 14 13.82 -2.53 -3.04
C SER A 14 13.49 -1.23 -2.31
N VAL A 15 13.61 -1.22 -0.97
CA VAL A 15 13.36 -0.05 -0.13
C VAL A 15 14.49 0.95 -0.23
N TYR A 16 15.73 0.46 -0.24
CA TYR A 16 16.93 1.27 -0.39
C TYR A 16 18.05 0.51 -1.11
N ARG A 17 19.03 1.25 -1.57
CA ARG A 17 20.33 0.72 -2.05
C ARG A 17 21.45 1.51 -1.42
N LEU A 18 22.61 0.89 -1.32
CA LEU A 18 23.84 1.53 -0.82
C LEU A 18 25.06 0.85 -1.38
N GLN A 19 26.23 1.49 -1.19
CA GLN A 19 27.53 0.93 -1.55
C GLN A 19 28.33 0.59 -0.29
N TYR A 20 28.99 -0.56 -0.29
CA TYR A 20 29.79 -1.04 0.81
C TYR A 20 31.08 -1.69 0.29
N PRO A 21 32.17 -1.80 1.10
CA PRO A 21 33.42 -2.42 0.68
C PRO A 21 33.25 -3.87 0.22
N ALA A 22 33.86 -4.23 -0.90
CA ALA A 22 33.67 -5.54 -1.52
C ALA A 22 34.16 -6.73 -0.66
N HIS A 23 35.03 -6.46 0.32
CA HIS A 23 35.55 -7.45 1.28
C HIS A 23 34.71 -7.57 2.56
N TRP A 24 33.61 -6.78 2.68
CA TRP A 24 32.67 -6.91 3.77
C TRP A 24 31.58 -7.92 3.43
N GLU A 25 30.97 -8.47 4.47
CA GLU A 25 29.77 -9.30 4.36
C GLU A 25 28.50 -8.52 4.52
N GLU A 26 27.44 -9.03 3.91
CA GLU A 26 26.08 -8.59 4.11
C GLU A 26 25.26 -9.69 4.77
N VAL A 27 24.47 -9.34 5.76
CA VAL A 27 23.53 -10.24 6.45
C VAL A 27 22.12 -9.69 6.27
N VAL A 28 21.19 -10.52 5.82
CA VAL A 28 19.78 -10.16 5.66
C VAL A 28 18.96 -10.97 6.65
N GLU A 29 18.36 -10.29 7.63
CA GLU A 29 17.50 -10.92 8.63
C GLU A 29 16.03 -10.72 8.32
N LYS A 30 15.19 -11.69 8.71
CA LYS A 30 13.73 -11.63 8.65
C LYS A 30 13.21 -11.03 7.34
N GLU A 31 13.65 -11.61 6.21
CA GLU A 31 13.22 -11.18 4.88
C GLU A 31 13.52 -9.69 4.55
N GLY A 32 14.48 -9.08 5.23
CA GLY A 32 14.87 -7.70 4.98
C GLY A 32 14.31 -6.69 5.98
N GLU A 33 13.72 -7.10 7.10
CA GLU A 33 13.39 -6.15 8.18
C GLU A 33 14.65 -5.46 8.71
N SER A 34 15.78 -6.20 8.74
CA SER A 34 17.10 -5.70 9.12
C SER A 34 18.18 -6.23 8.18
N CYS A 35 19.13 -5.38 7.83
CA CYS A 35 20.30 -5.76 7.02
C CYS A 35 21.59 -5.27 7.70
N GLY A 36 22.54 -6.17 7.86
CA GLY A 36 23.85 -5.92 8.48
C GLY A 36 24.97 -5.84 7.45
N PHE A 37 25.99 -5.03 7.73
CA PHE A 37 27.19 -4.87 6.90
C PHE A 37 28.41 -4.78 7.82
N GLY A 38 29.42 -5.60 7.61
CA GLY A 38 30.64 -5.59 8.41
C GLY A 38 31.79 -6.36 7.79
N PRO A 39 33.01 -6.24 8.31
CA PRO A 39 34.13 -7.03 7.86
C PRO A 39 33.92 -8.51 8.18
N HIS A 40 34.35 -9.38 7.27
CA HIS A 40 34.16 -10.84 7.38
C HIS A 40 34.83 -11.49 8.62
N ASP A 41 35.87 -10.86 9.12
CA ASP A 41 36.71 -11.38 10.20
C ASP A 41 36.45 -10.72 11.58
N ARG A 42 35.38 -9.91 11.71
CA ARG A 42 35.08 -9.11 12.89
C ARG A 42 33.59 -9.12 13.22
N ASP A 43 33.19 -10.01 14.12
CA ASP A 43 31.79 -10.12 14.58
C ASP A 43 31.38 -8.97 15.53
N ASP A 44 32.35 -8.23 16.07
CA ASP A 44 32.18 -7.11 17.01
C ASP A 44 32.08 -5.74 16.31
N VAL A 45 32.17 -5.70 14.98
CA VAL A 45 32.09 -4.50 14.16
C VAL A 45 31.03 -4.65 13.09
N GLY A 46 30.05 -3.73 13.08
CA GLY A 46 28.99 -3.82 12.07
C GLY A 46 28.09 -2.59 12.02
N LEU A 47 27.41 -2.43 10.90
CA LEU A 47 26.33 -1.46 10.70
C LEU A 47 25.05 -2.21 10.36
N TRP A 48 24.01 -2.00 11.14
CA TRP A 48 22.70 -2.59 10.94
C TRP A 48 21.71 -1.53 10.48
N ILE A 49 20.91 -1.82 9.45
CA ILE A 49 19.89 -0.91 8.92
C ILE A 49 18.55 -1.62 8.94
N SER A 50 17.60 -1.07 9.68
CA SER A 50 16.24 -1.59 9.84
C SER A 50 15.24 -0.66 9.15
N VAL A 51 14.23 -1.28 8.51
CA VAL A 51 13.09 -0.55 7.96
C VAL A 51 12.04 -0.40 9.06
N LEU A 52 11.75 0.83 9.45
CA LEU A 52 10.76 1.07 10.51
C LEU A 52 9.32 0.91 9.98
N PRO A 53 8.40 0.30 10.76
CA PRO A 53 7.04 -0.04 10.32
C PRO A 53 6.07 1.16 10.30
N PHE A 54 6.59 2.38 10.26
CA PHE A 54 5.79 3.60 10.20
C PHE A 54 6.32 4.55 9.13
N SER A 55 5.44 5.41 8.63
CA SER A 55 5.77 6.48 7.69
C SER A 55 5.64 7.84 8.36
N VAL A 56 6.53 8.76 8.02
CA VAL A 56 6.49 10.16 8.43
C VAL A 56 5.97 11.00 7.27
N ASP A 57 5.15 12.01 7.58
CA ASP A 57 4.68 12.98 6.59
C ASP A 57 5.87 13.78 6.06
N THR A 58 6.10 13.72 4.76
CA THR A 58 7.28 14.36 4.10
C THR A 58 7.36 15.86 4.38
N ASP A 59 6.20 16.52 4.48
CA ASP A 59 6.14 17.96 4.74
C ASP A 59 6.46 18.32 6.21
N ARG A 60 6.48 17.33 7.09
CA ARG A 60 6.74 17.46 8.53
C ARG A 60 7.99 16.77 9.01
N LEU A 61 8.78 16.19 8.11
CA LEU A 61 10.01 15.48 8.44
C LEU A 61 10.91 16.25 9.43
N PRO A 62 11.21 17.54 9.23
CA PRO A 62 12.07 18.28 10.15
C PRO A 62 11.51 18.40 11.58
N ALA A 63 10.19 18.34 11.74
CA ALA A 63 9.55 18.48 13.05
C ALA A 63 9.23 17.13 13.73
N GLU A 64 8.95 16.10 12.93
CA GLU A 64 8.51 14.78 13.44
C GLU A 64 9.69 13.82 13.61
N LEU A 65 10.69 13.85 12.72
CA LEU A 65 11.81 12.90 12.75
C LEU A 65 12.65 12.97 14.02
N PRO A 66 12.96 14.16 14.59
CA PRO A 66 13.69 14.23 15.86
C PRO A 66 12.95 13.51 17.00
N ARG A 67 11.64 13.69 17.11
CA ARG A 67 10.83 13.03 18.15
C ARG A 67 10.80 11.52 17.98
N VAL A 68 10.68 11.04 16.73
CA VAL A 68 10.76 9.62 16.43
C VAL A 68 12.13 9.07 16.78
N PHE A 69 13.19 9.82 16.49
CA PHE A 69 14.55 9.42 16.80
C PHE A 69 14.80 9.37 18.30
N GLU A 70 14.43 10.40 19.05
CA GLU A 70 14.50 10.41 20.51
C GLU A 70 13.75 9.22 21.14
N GLN A 71 12.55 8.92 20.63
CA GLN A 71 11.78 7.78 21.10
C GLN A 71 12.48 6.44 20.79
N SER A 72 13.10 6.30 19.62
CA SER A 72 13.85 5.10 19.24
C SER A 72 15.15 4.95 20.03
N LEU A 73 15.72 6.06 20.50
CA LEU A 73 16.96 6.08 21.30
C LEU A 73 16.74 5.94 22.80
N HIS A 74 15.50 6.00 23.28
CA HIS A 74 15.19 6.01 24.72
C HIS A 74 15.75 4.78 25.46
N GLU A 75 15.86 3.64 24.80
CA GLU A 75 16.44 2.41 25.32
C GLU A 75 17.94 2.23 25.00
N SER A 76 18.50 3.08 24.14
CA SER A 76 19.81 2.87 23.50
C SER A 76 20.89 3.87 23.94
N HIS A 77 20.58 4.77 24.89
CA HIS A 77 21.53 5.78 25.41
C HIS A 77 22.21 6.65 24.34
N GLY A 78 21.51 6.93 23.23
CA GLY A 78 22.00 7.86 22.20
C GLY A 78 22.04 9.31 22.71
N THR A 79 23.09 10.01 22.40
CA THR A 79 23.33 11.42 22.80
C THR A 79 23.66 12.28 21.58
N ASN A 80 23.65 13.62 21.77
CA ASN A 80 24.10 14.56 20.75
C ASN A 80 23.41 14.41 19.37
N ILE A 81 22.07 14.41 19.38
CA ILE A 81 21.28 14.34 18.14
C ILE A 81 21.52 15.60 17.30
N ARG A 82 21.90 15.39 16.04
CA ARG A 82 22.20 16.46 15.09
C ARG A 82 21.82 16.08 13.66
N PRO A 83 21.54 17.06 12.77
CA PRO A 83 21.37 16.78 11.34
C PRO A 83 22.66 16.20 10.75
N GLU A 84 22.49 15.24 9.82
CA GLU A 84 23.61 14.63 9.09
C GLU A 84 23.59 15.09 7.62
N PRO A 85 24.37 16.14 7.28
CA PRO A 85 24.30 16.76 5.96
C PRO A 85 24.92 15.91 4.82
N THR A 86 25.66 14.86 5.15
CA THR A 86 26.27 13.97 4.15
C THR A 86 25.28 12.99 3.55
N LEU A 87 24.13 12.79 4.19
CA LEU A 87 23.09 11.91 3.70
C LEU A 87 22.37 12.50 2.47
N ARG A 88 21.98 11.63 1.54
CA ARG A 88 21.20 12.03 0.35
C ARG A 88 19.74 12.37 0.65
N HIS A 89 19.26 11.95 1.80
CA HIS A 89 17.91 12.17 2.30
C HIS A 89 17.96 12.90 3.63
N TYR A 90 16.83 13.45 4.05
CA TYR A 90 16.77 14.07 5.36
C TYR A 90 17.05 13.03 6.45
N GLY A 91 18.03 13.30 7.30
CA GLY A 91 18.40 12.38 8.36
C GLY A 91 19.11 13.06 9.51
N LEU A 92 19.11 12.36 10.63
CA LEU A 92 19.76 12.75 11.87
C LEU A 92 20.74 11.66 12.28
N VAL A 93 21.77 12.06 13.01
CA VAL A 93 22.75 11.16 13.63
C VAL A 93 22.80 11.46 15.12
N ALA A 94 23.05 10.42 15.92
CA ALA A 94 23.32 10.50 17.36
C ALA A 94 24.55 9.66 17.68
N ASP A 95 25.30 10.07 18.69
CA ASP A 95 26.43 9.31 19.18
C ASP A 95 25.97 8.28 20.21
N THR A 96 26.57 7.09 20.26
CA THR A 96 26.33 6.10 21.32
C THR A 96 27.25 6.39 22.50
N SER A 97 26.76 6.17 23.72
CA SER A 97 27.54 6.37 24.95
C SER A 97 27.50 5.16 25.88
N LYS A 98 27.05 4.00 25.43
CA LYS A 98 26.89 2.82 26.26
C LYS A 98 28.21 2.06 26.40
N ASP A 99 28.65 1.82 27.62
CA ASP A 99 29.75 0.91 27.99
C ASP A 99 31.11 1.13 27.28
N GLY A 100 31.40 2.40 26.83
CA GLY A 100 32.63 2.73 26.12
C GLY A 100 32.61 2.37 24.62
N GLU A 101 31.51 1.86 24.09
CA GLU A 101 31.33 1.70 22.66
C GLU A 101 31.18 3.05 21.95
N GLY A 102 31.88 3.22 20.84
CA GLY A 102 32.00 4.50 20.11
C GLY A 102 31.29 4.49 18.76
N GLY A 103 30.02 4.04 18.71
CA GLY A 103 29.26 3.99 17.47
C GLY A 103 28.35 5.19 17.24
N HIS A 104 27.53 5.08 16.21
CA HIS A 104 26.50 6.07 15.86
C HIS A 104 25.15 5.40 15.61
N TYR A 105 24.10 6.15 15.87
CA TYR A 105 22.75 5.86 15.37
C TYR A 105 22.39 6.86 14.28
N TRP A 106 21.70 6.41 13.25
CA TRP A 106 21.11 7.26 12.23
C TRP A 106 19.63 7.00 12.11
N ILE A 107 18.86 8.02 11.83
CA ILE A 107 17.52 7.91 11.29
C ILE A 107 17.47 8.66 9.97
N VAL A 108 16.98 8.00 8.93
CA VAL A 108 16.93 8.54 7.57
C VAL A 108 15.53 8.39 7.02
N ALA A 109 14.96 9.46 6.50
CA ALA A 109 13.63 9.42 5.92
C ALA A 109 13.63 9.93 4.47
N GLY A 110 12.90 9.21 3.62
CA GLY A 110 12.69 9.57 2.22
C GLY A 110 11.33 9.07 1.74
N GLY A 111 10.48 9.99 1.36
CA GLY A 111 9.12 9.65 1.00
C GLY A 111 8.31 9.09 2.17
N ASP A 112 7.80 7.89 2.02
CA ASP A 112 7.04 7.14 3.02
C ASP A 112 7.88 6.10 3.79
N VAL A 113 9.20 6.13 3.61
CA VAL A 113 10.13 5.19 4.23
C VAL A 113 10.93 5.89 5.32
N VAL A 114 11.04 5.26 6.48
CA VAL A 114 11.94 5.63 7.55
C VAL A 114 12.87 4.45 7.84
N LEU A 115 14.17 4.72 7.83
CA LEU A 115 15.22 3.76 8.14
C LEU A 115 15.86 4.15 9.46
N PHE A 116 16.13 3.18 10.30
CA PHE A 116 16.96 3.32 11.49
C PHE A 116 18.24 2.51 11.28
N ALA A 117 19.37 3.12 11.53
CA ALA A 117 20.65 2.41 11.47
C ALA A 117 21.42 2.56 12.78
N SER A 118 22.14 1.50 13.14
CA SER A 118 23.01 1.47 14.31
C SER A 118 24.35 0.87 13.94
N SER A 119 25.46 1.51 14.33
CA SER A 119 26.78 0.91 14.23
C SER A 119 27.24 0.37 15.58
N GLN A 120 27.88 -0.78 15.54
CA GLN A 120 28.58 -1.40 16.65
C GLN A 120 30.08 -1.24 16.42
N VAL A 121 30.76 -0.59 17.35
CA VAL A 121 32.20 -0.33 17.27
C VAL A 121 32.81 -0.55 18.64
N PRO A 122 33.86 -1.39 18.76
CA PRO A 122 34.55 -1.62 20.02
C PRO A 122 35.16 -0.34 20.62
N ALA A 123 35.31 -0.35 21.92
CA ALA A 123 35.94 0.76 22.65
C ALA A 123 37.34 1.10 22.11
N GLY A 124 37.59 2.36 21.81
CA GLY A 124 38.87 2.85 21.30
C GLY A 124 39.07 2.70 19.78
N GLU A 125 38.17 2.06 19.04
CA GLU A 125 38.28 1.87 17.58
C GLU A 125 37.39 2.81 16.74
N SER A 126 36.73 3.76 17.36
CA SER A 126 35.78 4.68 16.70
C SER A 126 36.40 5.48 15.55
N GLU A 127 37.65 5.91 15.68
CA GLU A 127 38.36 6.66 14.63
C GLU A 127 38.62 5.80 13.38
N VAL A 128 38.66 4.47 13.53
CA VAL A 128 38.92 3.54 12.44
C VAL A 128 37.61 3.19 11.72
N TRP A 129 36.55 2.94 12.46
CA TRP A 129 35.31 2.33 11.91
C TRP A 129 34.18 3.33 11.60
N ASN A 130 34.09 4.45 12.34
CA ASN A 130 33.05 5.42 12.06
C ASN A 130 33.14 6.04 10.66
N PRO A 131 34.34 6.39 10.11
CA PRO A 131 34.40 6.92 8.75
C PRO A 131 33.89 5.97 7.65
N PRO A 132 34.26 4.67 7.62
CA PRO A 132 33.64 3.72 6.68
C PRO A 132 32.12 3.61 6.80
N PHE A 133 31.56 3.59 8.01
CA PHE A 133 30.11 3.54 8.22
C PHE A 133 29.42 4.83 7.77
N ALA A 134 29.99 5.98 8.07
CA ALA A 134 29.49 7.26 7.58
C ALA A 134 29.51 7.34 6.05
N GLN A 135 30.55 6.83 5.40
CA GLN A 135 30.63 6.74 3.93
C GLN A 135 29.55 5.81 3.36
N LEU A 136 29.30 4.67 4.00
CA LEU A 136 28.25 3.74 3.61
C LEU A 136 26.87 4.42 3.74
N MET A 137 26.60 5.09 4.85
CA MET A 137 25.37 5.86 5.05
C MET A 137 25.22 7.01 4.06
N ALA A 138 26.29 7.73 3.73
CA ALA A 138 26.28 8.78 2.69
C ALA A 138 25.95 8.23 1.29
N SER A 139 26.26 6.97 1.02
CA SER A 139 25.92 6.31 -0.24
C SER A 139 24.46 5.82 -0.29
N LEU A 140 23.79 5.73 0.86
CA LEU A 140 22.45 5.20 1.00
C LEU A 140 21.45 6.04 0.19
N GLN A 141 20.71 5.37 -0.65
CA GLN A 141 19.63 5.93 -1.45
C GLN A 141 18.35 5.16 -1.19
N ILE A 142 17.34 5.83 -0.62
CA ILE A 142 15.99 5.28 -0.53
C ILE A 142 15.45 5.25 -1.95
N THR A 143 15.19 4.05 -2.42
CA THR A 143 14.72 3.81 -3.78
C THR A 143 13.21 3.69 -3.75
N ARG A 144 12.54 4.59 -4.47
CA ARG A 144 11.16 4.40 -4.92
C ARG A 144 11.15 3.69 -6.27
N ASP A 145 12.04 2.71 -6.48
CA ASP A 145 12.12 2.05 -7.76
C ASP A 145 10.96 1.07 -7.93
N ASN A 146 9.82 1.67 -8.27
CA ASN A 146 8.60 0.95 -8.61
C ASN A 146 8.82 -0.07 -9.73
N GLU A 147 9.77 0.17 -10.63
CA GLU A 147 10.08 -0.72 -11.74
C GLU A 147 10.85 -1.96 -11.25
N LEU A 148 11.83 -1.77 -10.38
CA LEU A 148 12.61 -2.89 -9.84
C LEU A 148 11.74 -3.82 -8.98
N LEU A 149 10.91 -3.26 -8.09
CA LEU A 149 9.96 -4.06 -7.30
C LEU A 149 8.92 -4.74 -8.20
N MET A 150 8.41 -4.05 -9.20
CA MET A 150 7.47 -4.63 -10.16
C MET A 150 8.09 -5.81 -10.88
N ARG A 151 9.32 -5.66 -11.38
CA ARG A 151 10.08 -6.73 -12.05
C ARG A 151 10.33 -7.91 -11.11
N LYS A 152 10.67 -7.65 -9.85
CA LYS A 152 10.87 -8.69 -8.85
C LYS A 152 9.59 -9.48 -8.56
N VAL A 153 8.47 -8.79 -8.35
CA VAL A 153 7.16 -9.43 -8.19
C VAL A 153 6.78 -10.25 -9.43
N ALA A 154 7.04 -9.71 -10.63
CA ALA A 154 6.78 -10.45 -11.87
C ALA A 154 7.64 -11.70 -12.00
N ASN A 155 8.93 -11.63 -11.64
CA ASN A 155 9.84 -12.79 -11.65
C ASN A 155 9.37 -13.87 -10.67
N ASP A 156 8.94 -13.49 -9.45
CA ASP A 156 8.42 -14.44 -8.47
C ASP A 156 7.13 -15.13 -8.99
N VAL A 157 6.25 -14.38 -9.64
CA VAL A 157 5.02 -14.93 -10.26
C VAL A 157 5.39 -15.88 -11.40
N MET A 158 6.32 -15.48 -12.28
CA MET A 158 6.79 -16.35 -13.38
C MET A 158 7.41 -17.64 -12.87
N ALA A 159 8.27 -17.55 -11.84
CA ALA A 159 8.88 -18.72 -11.22
C ALA A 159 7.82 -19.68 -10.65
N GLU A 160 6.80 -19.15 -9.98
CA GLU A 160 5.71 -19.97 -9.43
C GLU A 160 4.82 -20.55 -10.54
N LEU A 161 4.55 -19.79 -11.61
CA LEU A 161 3.82 -20.29 -12.79
C LEU A 161 4.62 -21.39 -13.52
N GLN A 162 5.93 -21.17 -13.74
CA GLN A 162 6.83 -22.15 -14.37
C GLN A 162 6.92 -23.46 -13.57
N ARG A 163 6.92 -23.36 -12.24
CA ARG A 163 6.91 -24.55 -11.36
C ARG A 163 5.64 -25.39 -11.52
N ARG A 164 4.49 -24.75 -11.81
CA ARG A 164 3.19 -25.41 -12.01
C ARG A 164 2.97 -25.89 -13.45
N HIS A 165 3.57 -25.18 -14.39
CA HIS A 165 3.44 -25.42 -15.82
C HIS A 165 4.84 -25.47 -16.45
N PRO A 166 5.62 -26.55 -16.19
CA PRO A 166 7.02 -26.62 -16.59
C PRO A 166 7.24 -26.56 -18.11
N ASP A 167 6.24 -26.95 -18.89
CA ASP A 167 6.29 -26.96 -20.36
C ASP A 167 5.83 -25.65 -21.02
N GLU A 168 5.44 -24.64 -20.22
CA GLU A 168 4.96 -23.36 -20.72
C GLU A 168 6.04 -22.28 -20.55
N GLU A 169 6.22 -21.41 -21.53
CA GLU A 169 7.10 -20.26 -21.43
C GLU A 169 6.32 -18.99 -21.02
N PHE A 170 6.89 -18.25 -20.07
CA PHE A 170 6.32 -16.99 -19.58
C PHE A 170 7.29 -15.84 -19.81
N THR A 171 6.79 -14.71 -20.32
CA THR A 171 7.57 -13.50 -20.55
C THR A 171 6.95 -12.30 -19.84
N PHE A 172 7.78 -11.38 -19.35
CA PHE A 172 7.32 -10.19 -18.64
C PHE A 172 7.51 -8.93 -19.51
N GLU A 173 6.42 -8.17 -19.72
CA GLU A 173 6.36 -6.94 -20.48
C GLU A 173 5.67 -5.84 -19.65
N GLY A 174 6.45 -4.96 -19.04
CA GLY A 174 5.94 -3.81 -18.27
C GLY A 174 5.15 -4.22 -17.02
N THR A 175 3.86 -4.46 -17.14
CA THR A 175 2.97 -4.89 -16.02
C THR A 175 2.27 -6.21 -16.30
N LYS A 176 2.64 -6.89 -17.40
CA LYS A 176 1.99 -8.09 -17.90
C LYS A 176 2.98 -9.25 -17.96
N ILE A 177 2.53 -10.43 -17.54
CA ILE A 177 3.18 -11.70 -17.82
C ILE A 177 2.37 -12.38 -18.93
N ARG A 178 3.03 -12.69 -20.05
CA ARG A 178 2.45 -13.46 -21.13
C ARG A 178 2.82 -14.93 -20.99
N GLY A 179 1.84 -15.78 -21.06
CA GLY A 179 1.98 -17.22 -21.24
C GLY A 179 1.19 -17.67 -22.48
N PRO A 180 1.33 -18.94 -22.87
CA PRO A 180 0.68 -19.46 -24.10
C PRO A 180 -0.86 -19.45 -24.03
N ARG A 181 -1.42 -19.50 -22.85
CA ARG A 181 -2.87 -19.60 -22.63
C ARG A 181 -3.50 -18.37 -22.02
N GLN A 182 -2.70 -17.47 -21.43
CA GLN A 182 -3.21 -16.34 -20.66
C GLN A 182 -2.25 -15.17 -20.61
N VAL A 183 -2.82 -13.99 -20.36
CA VAL A 183 -2.08 -12.79 -20.00
C VAL A 183 -2.43 -12.43 -18.56
N VAL A 184 -1.42 -12.30 -17.71
CA VAL A 184 -1.56 -12.04 -16.28
C VAL A 184 -1.07 -10.62 -15.98
N TYR A 185 -1.92 -9.81 -15.36
CA TYR A 185 -1.56 -8.44 -14.95
C TYR A 185 -1.13 -8.43 -13.48
N VAL A 186 0.12 -8.10 -13.24
CA VAL A 186 0.70 -8.11 -11.87
C VAL A 186 0.58 -6.77 -11.14
N GLY A 187 -0.02 -5.75 -11.74
CA GLY A 187 -0.10 -4.40 -11.16
C GLY A 187 -0.83 -4.35 -9.81
N ASN A 188 -1.88 -5.15 -9.62
CA ASN A 188 -2.59 -5.24 -8.34
C ASN A 188 -1.73 -5.95 -7.28
N LEU A 189 -1.15 -7.08 -7.64
CA LEU A 189 -0.23 -7.81 -6.76
C LEU A 189 0.96 -6.94 -6.34
N TYR A 190 1.55 -6.21 -7.28
CA TYR A 190 2.59 -5.24 -7.00
C TYR A 190 2.18 -4.22 -5.91
N ARG A 191 0.96 -3.65 -5.99
CA ARG A 191 0.47 -2.72 -4.98
C ARG A 191 0.28 -3.37 -3.62
N GLU A 192 -0.22 -4.62 -3.59
CA GLU A 192 -0.36 -5.40 -2.35
C GLU A 192 1.00 -5.70 -1.72
N VAL A 193 1.98 -6.12 -2.52
CA VAL A 193 3.35 -6.37 -2.06
C VAL A 193 4.00 -5.08 -1.56
N ARG A 194 3.80 -3.95 -2.27
CA ARG A 194 4.31 -2.65 -1.83
C ARG A 194 3.71 -2.21 -0.48
N ALA A 195 2.43 -2.50 -0.25
CA ALA A 195 1.75 -2.17 1.00
C ALA A 195 2.12 -3.10 2.17
N ALA A 196 2.54 -4.34 1.88
CA ALA A 196 2.92 -5.35 2.86
C ALA A 196 4.11 -6.20 2.36
N PRO A 197 5.34 -5.63 2.31
CA PRO A 197 6.51 -6.29 1.70
C PRO A 197 6.88 -7.62 2.35
N SER A 198 6.77 -7.74 3.67
CA SER A 198 7.04 -8.98 4.43
C SER A 198 6.12 -10.14 4.07
N ARG A 199 5.01 -9.88 3.38
CA ARG A 199 4.04 -10.89 2.94
C ARG A 199 4.19 -11.25 1.46
N ARG A 200 5.26 -10.83 0.79
CA ARG A 200 5.43 -10.98 -0.68
C ARG A 200 5.25 -12.42 -1.14
N GLU A 201 5.93 -13.37 -0.54
CA GLU A 201 5.83 -14.79 -0.93
C GLU A 201 4.39 -15.32 -0.77
N GLN A 202 3.74 -15.03 0.35
CA GLN A 202 2.36 -15.42 0.60
C GLN A 202 1.40 -14.79 -0.43
N LEU A 203 1.62 -13.51 -0.77
CA LEU A 203 0.80 -12.78 -1.74
C LEU A 203 0.97 -13.34 -3.15
N VAL A 204 2.20 -13.63 -3.57
CA VAL A 204 2.52 -14.26 -4.87
C VAL A 204 1.86 -15.64 -4.96
N LYS A 205 2.05 -16.49 -3.95
CA LYS A 205 1.45 -17.82 -3.93
C LYS A 205 -0.08 -17.75 -4.02
N ARG A 206 -0.72 -16.93 -3.20
CA ARG A 206 -2.18 -16.71 -3.24
C ARG A 206 -2.63 -16.23 -4.61
N PHE A 207 -1.90 -15.31 -5.22
CA PHE A 207 -2.20 -14.78 -6.55
C PHE A 207 -2.15 -15.89 -7.61
N VAL A 208 -1.10 -16.69 -7.65
CA VAL A 208 -0.96 -17.79 -8.59
C VAL A 208 -1.98 -18.91 -8.31
N ASP A 209 -2.29 -19.20 -7.04
CA ASP A 209 -3.37 -20.12 -6.67
C ASP A 209 -4.73 -19.68 -7.25
N THR A 210 -4.97 -18.36 -7.27
CA THR A 210 -6.20 -17.81 -7.86
C THR A 210 -6.23 -17.98 -9.39
N LEU A 211 -5.08 -17.81 -10.06
CA LEU A 211 -4.96 -17.98 -11.51
C LEU A 211 -5.09 -19.45 -11.93
N SER A 212 -4.59 -20.37 -11.10
CA SER A 212 -4.58 -21.82 -11.39
C SER A 212 -5.90 -22.51 -11.05
N GLN A 213 -6.83 -21.80 -10.39
CA GLN A 213 -8.19 -22.36 -10.25
C GLN A 213 -8.79 -22.39 -11.66
N PRO A 214 -9.42 -23.52 -12.06
CA PRO A 214 -10.12 -23.53 -13.32
C PRO A 214 -11.05 -22.31 -13.28
N ALA A 215 -10.76 -21.32 -14.12
CA ALA A 215 -11.76 -20.36 -14.50
C ALA A 215 -12.91 -21.27 -14.91
N THR A 216 -13.98 -21.29 -14.13
CA THR A 216 -15.17 -22.02 -14.57
C THR A 216 -15.34 -21.54 -16.00
N ALA A 217 -15.41 -22.47 -16.95
CA ALA A 217 -15.40 -22.18 -18.40
C ALA A 217 -16.49 -21.18 -18.83
N GLU A 218 -17.24 -20.69 -17.88
CA GLU A 218 -18.32 -19.73 -17.93
C GLU A 218 -17.90 -18.26 -17.80
N ILE A 219 -16.65 -17.96 -17.34
CA ILE A 219 -16.20 -16.56 -17.24
C ILE A 219 -16.03 -16.00 -18.67
N GLY A 220 -16.98 -15.19 -19.11
CA GLY A 220 -17.01 -14.59 -20.45
C GLY A 220 -18.12 -15.14 -21.36
N HIS A 221 -18.76 -16.24 -21.02
CA HIS A 221 -19.89 -16.83 -21.76
C HIS A 221 -21.22 -16.76 -20.99
N GLU A 222 -21.24 -16.10 -19.83
CA GLU A 222 -22.47 -15.97 -19.02
C GLU A 222 -23.58 -15.26 -19.83
N THR A 223 -24.79 -15.78 -19.72
CA THR A 223 -26.00 -15.10 -20.22
C THR A 223 -26.39 -13.99 -19.26
N TRP A 224 -27.23 -13.06 -19.70
CA TRP A 224 -27.79 -12.01 -18.83
C TRP A 224 -28.45 -12.61 -17.59
N GLU A 225 -29.29 -13.63 -17.76
CA GLU A 225 -29.97 -14.29 -16.65
C GLU A 225 -29.01 -14.94 -15.63
N GLY A 226 -27.89 -15.47 -16.12
CA GLY A 226 -26.85 -16.03 -15.24
C GLY A 226 -26.01 -15.01 -14.51
N ALA A 227 -25.83 -13.81 -15.09
CA ALA A 227 -24.97 -12.77 -14.55
C ALA A 227 -25.72 -11.74 -13.67
N ARG A 228 -26.95 -11.34 -14.06
CA ARG A 228 -27.64 -10.17 -13.52
C ARG A 228 -27.74 -10.14 -12.00
N GLY A 229 -28.07 -11.26 -11.34
CA GLY A 229 -28.20 -11.34 -9.88
C GLY A 229 -26.86 -11.23 -9.10
N ARG A 230 -25.72 -11.17 -9.82
CA ARG A 230 -24.38 -11.07 -9.25
C ARG A 230 -23.63 -9.80 -9.65
N ILE A 231 -24.27 -8.94 -10.44
CA ILE A 231 -23.66 -7.66 -10.86
C ILE A 231 -23.72 -6.69 -9.70
N ILE A 232 -22.58 -6.14 -9.29
CA ILE A 232 -22.46 -5.19 -8.20
C ILE A 232 -21.75 -3.92 -8.71
N PRO A 233 -22.21 -2.72 -8.33
CA PRO A 233 -21.50 -1.48 -8.62
C PRO A 233 -20.27 -1.35 -7.71
N VAL A 234 -19.13 -0.96 -8.27
CA VAL A 234 -17.89 -0.70 -7.53
C VAL A 234 -17.36 0.68 -7.86
N LEU A 235 -16.87 1.39 -6.84
CA LEU A 235 -16.29 2.71 -7.00
C LEU A 235 -14.81 2.60 -7.39
N LYS A 236 -14.42 3.38 -8.39
CA LYS A 236 -13.05 3.50 -8.88
C LYS A 236 -12.66 4.96 -9.05
N PRO A 237 -11.37 5.31 -8.86
CA PRO A 237 -10.91 6.64 -9.24
C PRO A 237 -11.03 6.81 -10.76
N ARG A 238 -11.31 8.02 -11.22
CA ARG A 238 -11.48 8.32 -12.66
C ARG A 238 -10.22 8.00 -13.47
N ASP A 239 -9.04 8.19 -12.91
CA ASP A 239 -7.75 7.88 -13.55
C ASP A 239 -7.51 6.36 -13.72
N TYR A 240 -8.32 5.50 -13.07
CA TYR A 240 -8.33 4.06 -13.36
C TYR A 240 -8.71 3.76 -14.81
N LEU A 241 -9.44 4.66 -15.46
CA LEU A 241 -9.91 4.56 -16.85
C LEU A 241 -8.92 5.14 -17.87
N ILE A 242 -7.75 5.62 -17.46
CA ILE A 242 -6.72 6.11 -18.40
C ILE A 242 -6.40 5.02 -19.41
N PRO A 243 -6.33 5.34 -20.71
CA PRO A 243 -6.34 4.36 -21.79
C PRO A 243 -5.18 3.37 -21.68
N ASN A 244 -5.44 2.25 -21.07
CA ASN A 244 -4.68 1.05 -21.28
C ASN A 244 -5.66 0.00 -21.86
N THR A 245 -5.13 -0.91 -22.64
CA THR A 245 -5.92 -1.92 -23.35
C THR A 245 -6.86 -2.76 -22.44
N ALA A 246 -6.64 -2.76 -21.12
CA ALA A 246 -7.42 -3.55 -20.16
C ALA A 246 -8.67 -2.82 -19.64
N THR A 247 -8.66 -1.48 -19.59
CA THR A 247 -9.78 -0.69 -19.02
C THR A 247 -10.62 0.02 -20.09
N GLN A 248 -10.18 0.02 -21.32
CA GLN A 248 -10.77 0.78 -22.44
C GLN A 248 -12.23 0.40 -22.75
N HIS A 249 -12.64 -0.81 -22.39
CA HIS A 249 -13.97 -1.33 -22.70
C HIS A 249 -14.84 -1.53 -21.46
N LEU A 250 -14.42 -1.06 -20.30
CA LEU A 250 -15.21 -1.20 -19.09
C LEU A 250 -16.51 -0.41 -19.20
N LEU A 251 -17.60 -1.02 -18.78
CA LEU A 251 -18.84 -0.28 -18.60
C LEU A 251 -18.71 0.59 -17.36
N THR A 252 -18.96 1.89 -17.53
CA THR A 252 -18.85 2.86 -16.45
C THR A 252 -20.01 3.83 -16.46
N SER A 253 -20.33 4.35 -15.28
CA SER A 253 -21.23 5.48 -15.11
C SER A 253 -20.51 6.60 -14.35
N GLU A 254 -20.75 7.82 -14.77
CA GLU A 254 -20.27 9.00 -14.05
C GLU A 254 -20.89 9.04 -12.66
N TRP A 255 -20.10 9.48 -11.67
CA TRP A 255 -20.59 9.68 -10.33
C TRP A 255 -20.15 11.05 -9.80
N LEU A 256 -19.30 11.13 -8.80
CA LEU A 256 -18.91 12.39 -8.16
C LEU A 256 -17.40 12.66 -8.35
N VAL A 257 -17.09 13.89 -8.78
CA VAL A 257 -15.75 14.47 -8.90
C VAL A 257 -14.75 13.56 -9.64
N ASP A 258 -13.89 12.88 -8.88
CA ASP A 258 -12.78 12.03 -9.33
C ASP A 258 -13.09 10.53 -9.22
N VAL A 259 -14.34 10.18 -8.99
CA VAL A 259 -14.80 8.79 -8.82
C VAL A 259 -15.86 8.43 -9.86
N VAL A 260 -15.74 7.23 -10.39
CA VAL A 260 -16.69 6.61 -11.33
C VAL A 260 -17.25 5.31 -10.77
N ILE A 261 -18.43 4.92 -11.24
CA ILE A 261 -19.01 3.62 -10.98
C ILE A 261 -18.59 2.68 -12.10
N CYS A 262 -17.94 1.58 -11.76
CA CYS A 262 -17.77 0.41 -12.64
C CYS A 262 -18.68 -0.70 -12.14
N TYR A 263 -18.89 -1.71 -12.99
CA TYR A 263 -19.74 -2.86 -12.64
C TYR A 263 -18.92 -4.13 -12.67
N VAL A 264 -19.14 -5.01 -11.69
CA VAL A 264 -18.44 -6.30 -11.59
C VAL A 264 -19.43 -7.43 -11.41
N ILE A 265 -19.14 -8.59 -12.01
CA ILE A 265 -19.84 -9.84 -11.71
C ILE A 265 -19.08 -10.52 -10.59
N GLN A 266 -19.73 -10.65 -9.45
CA GLN A 266 -19.13 -11.26 -8.27
C GLN A 266 -19.22 -12.78 -8.35
N SER A 267 -18.11 -13.45 -8.04
CA SER A 267 -18.04 -14.88 -7.79
C SER A 267 -17.54 -15.15 -6.36
N LYS A 268 -17.46 -16.41 -5.94
CA LYS A 268 -17.07 -16.76 -4.56
C LYS A 268 -15.70 -16.22 -4.13
N LYS A 269 -14.76 -16.02 -5.06
CA LYS A 269 -13.36 -15.67 -4.74
C LYS A 269 -12.80 -14.51 -5.54
N MET A 270 -13.47 -14.11 -6.61
CA MET A 270 -13.03 -13.04 -7.51
C MET A 270 -14.22 -12.32 -8.11
N TYR A 271 -13.93 -11.18 -8.73
CA TYR A 271 -14.92 -10.54 -9.61
C TYR A 271 -14.25 -10.21 -10.96
N ARG A 272 -15.04 -10.18 -12.02
CA ARG A 272 -14.65 -9.62 -13.29
C ARG A 272 -15.45 -8.36 -13.59
N PHE A 273 -14.82 -7.41 -14.25
CA PHE A 273 -15.52 -6.21 -14.71
C PHE A 273 -16.48 -6.55 -15.86
N VAL A 274 -17.60 -5.86 -15.86
CA VAL A 274 -18.54 -5.83 -16.99
C VAL A 274 -18.01 -4.85 -18.03
N THR A 275 -18.11 -5.23 -19.28
CA THR A 275 -17.68 -4.43 -20.43
C THR A 275 -18.87 -4.02 -21.29
N GLY A 276 -18.68 -3.05 -22.19
CA GLY A 276 -19.68 -2.71 -23.21
C GLY A 276 -20.01 -3.90 -24.14
N TRP A 277 -19.06 -4.81 -24.35
CA TRP A 277 -19.29 -6.05 -25.09
C TRP A 277 -20.27 -6.99 -24.40
N ASP A 278 -20.22 -7.07 -23.07
CA ASP A 278 -21.18 -7.89 -22.30
C ASP A 278 -22.59 -7.36 -22.47
N VAL A 279 -22.78 -6.04 -22.34
CA VAL A 279 -24.09 -5.37 -22.51
C VAL A 279 -24.67 -5.66 -23.87
N ASN A 280 -23.89 -5.48 -24.95
CA ASN A 280 -24.31 -5.76 -26.30
C ASN A 280 -24.68 -7.24 -26.51
N ARG A 281 -23.84 -8.14 -26.03
CA ARG A 281 -24.06 -9.58 -26.13
C ARG A 281 -25.30 -10.04 -25.38
N TRP A 282 -25.58 -9.42 -24.24
CA TRP A 282 -26.77 -9.75 -23.43
C TRP A 282 -28.05 -9.14 -23.96
N GLY A 283 -27.98 -8.23 -24.93
CA GLY A 283 -29.13 -7.51 -25.45
C GLY A 283 -29.83 -6.65 -24.39
N THR A 284 -29.05 -6.14 -23.42
CA THR A 284 -29.53 -5.24 -22.35
C THR A 284 -29.01 -3.82 -22.56
N THR A 285 -29.40 -2.89 -21.72
CA THR A 285 -28.90 -1.50 -21.74
C THR A 285 -28.04 -1.21 -20.52
N ALA A 286 -27.21 -0.16 -20.58
CA ALA A 286 -26.41 0.29 -19.44
C ALA A 286 -27.28 0.70 -18.25
N GLU A 287 -28.43 1.32 -18.51
CA GLU A 287 -29.41 1.75 -17.52
C GLU A 287 -30.03 0.56 -16.79
N ALA A 288 -30.52 -0.45 -17.53
CA ALA A 288 -31.11 -1.66 -16.95
C ALA A 288 -30.08 -2.45 -16.13
N LEU A 289 -28.81 -2.47 -16.59
CA LEU A 289 -27.72 -3.08 -15.85
C LEU A 289 -27.42 -2.29 -14.56
N HIS A 290 -27.43 -0.95 -14.62
CA HIS A 290 -27.24 -0.10 -13.43
C HIS A 290 -28.33 -0.35 -12.39
N GLU A 291 -29.59 -0.38 -12.80
CA GLU A 291 -30.73 -0.63 -11.92
C GLU A 291 -30.60 -1.99 -11.22
N GLU A 292 -30.28 -3.05 -11.98
CA GLU A 292 -30.08 -4.39 -11.40
C GLU A 292 -28.87 -4.40 -10.43
N ALA A 293 -27.76 -3.76 -10.79
CA ALA A 293 -26.58 -3.67 -9.94
C ALA A 293 -26.89 -2.94 -8.63
N MET A 294 -27.64 -1.84 -8.67
CA MET A 294 -28.08 -1.10 -7.48
C MET A 294 -29.06 -1.94 -6.63
N ALA A 295 -29.99 -2.68 -7.26
CA ALA A 295 -30.87 -3.61 -6.56
C ALA A 295 -30.10 -4.73 -5.87
N ASN A 296 -29.03 -5.25 -6.49
CA ASN A 296 -28.17 -6.24 -5.86
C ASN A 296 -27.37 -5.65 -4.70
N LEU A 297 -26.89 -4.41 -4.82
CA LEU A 297 -26.21 -3.72 -3.73
C LEU A 297 -27.09 -3.62 -2.47
N THR A 298 -28.39 -3.38 -2.62
CA THR A 298 -29.32 -3.30 -1.49
C THR A 298 -29.49 -4.63 -0.75
N ARG A 299 -29.23 -5.75 -1.42
CA ARG A 299 -29.28 -7.09 -0.82
C ARG A 299 -28.01 -7.45 -0.06
N LEU A 300 -26.91 -6.66 -0.22
CA LEU A 300 -25.68 -6.91 0.52
C LEU A 300 -25.90 -6.64 2.01
N ARG A 301 -25.59 -7.63 2.81
CA ARG A 301 -25.65 -7.47 4.26
C ARG A 301 -24.59 -6.50 4.73
N TRP A 302 -24.98 -5.61 5.63
CA TRP A 302 -24.02 -4.81 6.39
C TRP A 302 -23.31 -5.72 7.39
N PRO A 303 -22.02 -5.48 7.70
CA PRO A 303 -21.34 -6.24 8.74
C PRO A 303 -22.11 -6.14 10.07
N GLY A 304 -22.22 -7.26 10.76
CA GLY A 304 -22.97 -7.32 12.03
C GLY A 304 -22.35 -6.51 13.16
N GLN A 305 -21.05 -6.18 13.04
CA GLN A 305 -20.33 -5.32 13.97
C GLN A 305 -19.58 -4.24 13.19
N PHE A 306 -19.75 -2.99 13.60
CA PHE A 306 -18.99 -1.86 13.10
C PHE A 306 -17.90 -1.52 14.10
N VAL A 307 -16.68 -1.35 13.64
CA VAL A 307 -15.63 -0.75 14.47
C VAL A 307 -15.91 0.74 14.55
N GLY A 308 -16.28 1.20 15.74
CA GLY A 308 -16.65 2.60 15.98
C GLY A 308 -15.97 3.16 17.22
N ALA A 309 -15.64 4.43 17.21
CA ALA A 309 -15.19 5.17 18.37
C ALA A 309 -16.18 6.31 18.67
N ARG A 310 -16.58 6.39 19.93
CA ARG A 310 -17.34 7.53 20.45
C ARG A 310 -16.37 8.47 21.15
N PHE A 311 -16.30 9.69 20.70
CA PHE A 311 -15.49 10.72 21.35
C PHE A 311 -16.44 11.54 22.23
N ARG A 312 -16.12 11.68 23.54
CA ARG A 312 -16.85 12.60 24.43
C ARG A 312 -16.88 13.96 23.72
N ASP A 313 -18.04 14.57 23.63
CA ASP A 313 -18.29 15.92 23.05
C ASP A 313 -17.96 16.13 21.56
N SER A 314 -17.20 15.22 20.91
CA SER A 314 -16.72 15.38 19.54
C SER A 314 -17.48 14.56 18.48
N GLY A 315 -18.46 13.73 18.89
CA GLY A 315 -19.27 12.91 17.97
C GLY A 315 -18.75 11.48 17.80
N ARG A 316 -19.08 10.84 16.69
CA ARG A 316 -18.77 9.41 16.43
C ARG A 316 -18.06 9.23 15.10
N ILE A 317 -17.22 8.20 15.04
CA ILE A 317 -16.66 7.65 13.79
C ILE A 317 -17.09 6.18 13.73
N ILE A 318 -17.52 5.74 12.57
CA ILE A 318 -17.83 4.35 12.24
C ILE A 318 -16.96 3.96 11.06
N VAL A 319 -16.21 2.89 11.21
CA VAL A 319 -15.40 2.30 10.12
C VAL A 319 -16.08 1.00 9.68
N VAL A 320 -16.40 0.94 8.40
CA VAL A 320 -16.88 -0.27 7.74
C VAL A 320 -15.69 -0.87 7.01
N ASP A 321 -15.20 -1.96 7.54
CA ASP A 321 -14.09 -2.74 6.99
C ASP A 321 -14.63 -4.15 6.70
N THR A 322 -14.54 -4.62 5.48
CA THR A 322 -15.18 -5.88 5.07
C THR A 322 -14.25 -6.70 4.18
N ASP A 323 -14.27 -8.01 4.35
CA ASP A 323 -13.48 -8.96 3.56
C ASP A 323 -14.06 -9.21 2.15
N ASP A 324 -15.24 -8.66 1.85
CA ASP A 324 -15.93 -8.84 0.56
C ASP A 324 -15.44 -7.91 -0.55
N GLN A 325 -14.48 -7.04 -0.25
CA GLN A 325 -13.91 -6.04 -1.18
C GLN A 325 -14.91 -4.97 -1.66
N LEU A 326 -16.02 -4.80 -0.96
CA LEU A 326 -17.13 -3.92 -1.32
C LEU A 326 -17.42 -2.83 -0.28
N ALA A 327 -16.51 -2.61 0.69
CA ALA A 327 -16.73 -1.61 1.73
C ALA A 327 -17.01 -0.22 1.15
N SER A 328 -16.20 0.23 0.18
CA SER A 328 -16.39 1.53 -0.49
C SER A 328 -17.69 1.59 -1.29
N SER A 329 -18.10 0.49 -1.93
CA SER A 329 -19.33 0.43 -2.72
C SER A 329 -20.59 0.67 -1.89
N ARG A 330 -20.52 0.37 -0.58
CA ARG A 330 -21.61 0.64 0.36
C ARG A 330 -21.92 2.13 0.52
N LEU A 331 -21.05 3.03 0.07
CA LEU A 331 -21.37 4.45 -0.04
C LEU A 331 -22.52 4.72 -1.00
N LEU A 332 -22.72 3.87 -2.02
CA LEU A 332 -23.83 3.96 -2.96
C LEU A 332 -25.14 3.37 -2.41
N HIS A 333 -25.14 2.76 -1.21
CA HIS A 333 -26.30 2.08 -0.69
C HIS A 333 -27.44 3.08 -0.39
N PRO A 334 -28.66 2.89 -0.92
CA PRO A 334 -29.75 3.85 -0.78
C PRO A 334 -30.17 4.10 0.67
N ASP A 335 -30.01 3.11 1.53
CA ASP A 335 -30.32 3.21 2.96
C ASP A 335 -29.19 3.81 3.81
N LEU A 336 -28.07 4.23 3.22
CA LEU A 336 -26.91 4.73 3.96
C LEU A 336 -27.31 5.82 4.95
N HIS A 337 -28.01 6.85 4.47
CA HIS A 337 -28.46 7.94 5.33
C HIS A 337 -29.38 7.45 6.44
N ARG A 338 -30.38 6.64 6.12
CA ARG A 338 -31.37 6.13 7.07
C ARG A 338 -30.70 5.30 8.19
N LEU A 339 -29.70 4.49 7.85
CA LEU A 339 -29.00 3.64 8.80
C LEU A 339 -28.09 4.40 9.76
N PHE A 340 -27.44 5.47 9.28
CA PHE A 340 -26.38 6.13 10.02
C PHE A 340 -26.68 7.54 10.52
N SER A 341 -27.77 8.16 10.09
CA SER A 341 -28.16 9.50 10.57
C SER A 341 -28.48 9.52 12.07
N GLY A 342 -29.05 8.45 12.63
CA GLY A 342 -29.31 8.36 14.07
C GLY A 342 -28.02 8.43 14.91
N PRO A 343 -27.03 7.54 14.69
CA PRO A 343 -25.79 7.56 15.48
C PRO A 343 -24.81 8.68 15.15
N LEU A 344 -24.82 9.24 13.92
CA LEU A 344 -23.84 10.21 13.45
C LEU A 344 -24.36 11.66 13.39
N GLY A 345 -25.67 11.82 13.40
CA GLY A 345 -26.33 13.11 13.12
C GLY A 345 -26.70 13.28 11.65
N ASN A 346 -27.36 14.39 11.35
CA ASN A 346 -27.77 14.77 9.99
C ASN A 346 -27.45 16.27 9.78
N PRO A 347 -26.56 16.61 8.83
CA PRO A 347 -25.80 15.72 7.96
C PRO A 347 -24.68 14.97 8.68
N PHE A 348 -24.07 14.00 8.00
CA PHE A 348 -22.82 13.36 8.41
C PHE A 348 -21.88 13.22 7.21
N TRP A 349 -20.65 12.82 7.48
CA TRP A 349 -19.58 12.74 6.48
C TRP A 349 -19.22 11.30 6.19
N ALA A 350 -18.78 11.04 4.95
CA ALA A 350 -18.28 9.77 4.50
C ALA A 350 -16.93 9.93 3.79
N GLY A 351 -16.06 8.91 3.88
CA GLY A 351 -14.80 8.83 3.14
C GLY A 351 -14.53 7.41 2.67
N ILE A 352 -14.00 7.29 1.46
CA ILE A 352 -13.62 6.02 0.81
C ILE A 352 -12.15 6.10 0.36
N PRO A 353 -11.20 6.08 1.30
CA PRO A 353 -9.79 6.21 0.93
C PRO A 353 -9.32 5.06 0.03
N CYS A 354 -9.95 3.89 0.16
CA CYS A 354 -9.62 2.72 -0.63
C CYS A 354 -10.84 1.79 -0.78
N ARG A 355 -10.67 0.77 -1.63
CA ARG A 355 -11.70 -0.24 -1.95
C ARG A 355 -12.32 -0.89 -0.71
N ASP A 356 -11.49 -1.24 0.25
CA ASP A 356 -11.84 -2.11 1.36
C ASP A 356 -12.27 -1.32 2.62
N ARG A 357 -12.43 0.00 2.50
CA ARG A 357 -12.76 0.86 3.66
C ARG A 357 -13.76 1.96 3.34
N LEU A 358 -14.79 2.03 4.17
CA LEU A 358 -15.73 3.17 4.24
C LEU A 358 -15.68 3.74 5.66
N VAL A 359 -15.43 5.04 5.79
CA VAL A 359 -15.37 5.77 7.05
C VAL A 359 -16.53 6.75 7.11
N LEU A 360 -17.39 6.60 8.11
CA LEU A 360 -18.53 7.51 8.37
C LEU A 360 -18.29 8.28 9.66
N TYR A 361 -18.58 9.59 9.69
CA TYR A 361 -18.32 10.39 10.89
C TYR A 361 -19.24 11.60 11.02
N SER A 362 -19.49 11.98 12.28
CA SER A 362 -20.36 13.13 12.62
C SER A 362 -19.81 14.45 12.07
N ASP A 363 -20.71 15.36 11.73
CA ASP A 363 -20.36 16.74 11.30
C ASP A 363 -19.87 17.57 12.49
N ARG A 364 -18.59 17.38 12.84
CA ARG A 364 -17.89 18.14 13.88
C ARG A 364 -16.54 18.58 13.33
N ARG A 365 -16.18 19.86 13.55
CA ARG A 365 -14.96 20.46 13.00
C ARG A 365 -13.69 19.65 13.30
N GLU A 366 -13.52 19.23 14.55
CA GLU A 366 -12.34 18.45 14.97
C GLU A 366 -12.29 17.08 14.31
N LEU A 367 -13.45 16.39 14.19
CA LEU A 367 -13.51 15.10 13.50
C LEU A 367 -13.24 15.25 12.01
N LYS A 368 -13.75 16.28 11.36
CA LYS A 368 -13.48 16.57 9.94
C LYS A 368 -11.99 16.72 9.69
N GLN A 369 -11.31 17.52 10.48
CA GLN A 369 -9.86 17.75 10.33
C GLN A 369 -9.03 16.47 10.60
N ARG A 370 -9.36 15.76 11.69
CA ARG A 370 -8.65 14.53 12.06
C ARG A 370 -8.89 13.42 11.04
N THR A 371 -10.16 13.20 10.67
CA THR A 371 -10.54 12.16 9.72
C THR A 371 -10.02 12.47 8.31
N GLY A 372 -10.09 13.73 7.88
CA GLY A 372 -9.53 14.15 6.60
C GLY A 372 -8.03 13.87 6.46
N ARG A 373 -7.23 14.12 7.52
CA ARG A 373 -5.82 13.73 7.54
C ARG A 373 -5.66 12.20 7.45
N ARG A 374 -6.48 11.46 8.15
CA ARG A 374 -6.44 9.99 8.14
C ARG A 374 -6.82 9.43 6.77
N LEU A 375 -7.86 9.97 6.12
CA LEU A 375 -8.27 9.56 4.78
C LEU A 375 -7.14 9.74 3.76
N ARG A 376 -6.42 10.87 3.79
CA ARG A 376 -5.25 11.10 2.93
C ARG A 376 -4.14 10.07 3.18
N LYS A 377 -3.83 9.78 4.44
CA LYS A 377 -2.83 8.77 4.81
C LYS A 377 -3.24 7.37 4.33
N ASP A 378 -4.47 6.97 4.60
CA ASP A 378 -4.98 5.65 4.22
C ASP A 378 -5.06 5.50 2.69
N HIS A 379 -5.43 6.57 1.97
CA HIS A 379 -5.41 6.60 0.51
C HIS A 379 -3.99 6.39 -0.04
N ALA A 380 -3.00 7.14 0.47
CA ALA A 380 -1.62 7.06 0.00
C ALA A 380 -0.97 5.69 0.30
N ALA A 381 -1.35 5.06 1.42
CA ALA A 381 -0.81 3.75 1.83
C ALA A 381 -1.54 2.55 1.21
N SER A 382 -2.68 2.77 0.54
CA SER A 382 -3.50 1.66 0.04
C SER A 382 -2.99 1.09 -1.28
N ALA A 383 -3.09 -0.23 -1.42
CA ALA A 383 -2.92 -0.93 -2.70
C ALA A 383 -4.03 -0.64 -3.72
N TYR A 384 -5.22 -0.24 -3.24
CA TYR A 384 -6.41 0.03 -4.06
C TYR A 384 -7.03 1.39 -3.68
N PRO A 385 -6.30 2.50 -3.87
CA PRO A 385 -6.80 3.82 -3.51
C PRO A 385 -8.00 4.21 -4.38
N ILE A 386 -8.93 4.98 -3.81
CA ILE A 386 -10.08 5.53 -4.56
C ILE A 386 -10.02 7.06 -4.53
N THR A 387 -10.31 7.68 -3.38
CA THR A 387 -10.19 9.14 -3.24
C THR A 387 -9.90 9.52 -1.79
N PRO A 388 -9.02 10.49 -1.55
CA PRO A 388 -8.81 11.04 -0.21
C PRO A 388 -9.88 12.08 0.18
N ARG A 389 -10.77 12.45 -0.76
CA ARG A 389 -11.80 13.46 -0.55
C ARG A 389 -12.95 12.92 0.26
N PRO A 390 -13.48 13.68 1.23
CA PRO A 390 -14.69 13.33 1.93
C PRO A 390 -15.94 13.71 1.13
N PHE A 391 -17.07 13.11 1.49
CA PHE A 391 -18.39 13.36 0.95
C PHE A 391 -19.33 13.76 2.08
N LEU A 392 -20.24 14.69 1.82
CA LEU A 392 -21.33 15.03 2.70
C LEU A 392 -22.54 14.15 2.37
N VAL A 393 -23.07 13.48 3.39
CA VAL A 393 -24.27 12.62 3.28
C VAL A 393 -25.45 13.33 3.95
N THR A 394 -26.48 13.60 3.16
CA THR A 394 -27.72 14.21 3.59
C THR A 394 -28.92 13.32 3.25
N ARG A 395 -30.11 13.73 3.65
CA ARG A 395 -31.34 13.04 3.27
C ARG A 395 -31.56 13.06 1.75
N ASP A 396 -31.09 14.10 1.07
CA ASP A 396 -31.33 14.34 -0.35
C ASP A 396 -30.26 13.65 -1.23
N GLY A 397 -29.22 13.07 -0.62
CA GLY A 397 -28.17 12.35 -1.32
C GLY A 397 -26.76 12.63 -0.80
N ILE A 398 -25.79 12.33 -1.65
CA ILE A 398 -24.35 12.45 -1.38
C ILE A 398 -23.78 13.55 -2.27
N ALA A 399 -23.04 14.46 -1.68
CA ALA A 399 -22.36 15.54 -2.39
C ALA A 399 -20.85 15.51 -2.10
N PRO A 400 -20.00 15.91 -3.06
CA PRO A 400 -18.59 16.14 -2.76
C PRO A 400 -18.49 17.30 -1.77
N ALA A 401 -17.56 17.18 -0.85
CA ALA A 401 -17.32 18.23 0.11
C ALA A 401 -15.90 18.76 -0.05
N ASP A 402 -15.76 20.07 -0.20
CA ASP A 402 -14.45 20.70 -0.13
C ASP A 402 -13.90 20.56 1.29
N PRO A 403 -12.66 20.10 1.45
CA PRO A 403 -12.00 20.12 2.74
C PRO A 403 -11.71 21.57 3.10
N SER A 404 -12.61 22.21 3.84
CA SER A 404 -12.38 23.52 4.47
C SER A 404 -11.47 23.40 5.68
#